data_99c47d996cc365432a7dabfc3110e752
#
_entry.id   99c47d996cc365432a7dabfc3110e752
#
_cell.length_a   1.000
_cell.length_b   1.000
_cell.length_c   1.000
_cell.angle_alpha   90.00
_cell.angle_beta   90.00
_cell.angle_gamma   90.00
#
_symmetry.space_group_name_H-M   'P 1'
#
loop_
_entity.id
_entity.type
_entity.pdbx_description
1 polymer ?
#
loop_
_entity_poly.entity_id
_entity_poly.type
_entity_poly.pdbx_seq_one_letter_code
_entity_poly.pdbx_strand_id
1 'polypeptide(L)'
;YTKSVLQELKAAGATPDFIQTGNEISYGMLWGESGSSSLKKCYTSNSANWSRFTTLLKKAGEACREECPDAKIIIHTERAAQTSVLKAFYDNMASYGVEYDIIGLSYYPYYHGDLNTLETAINTLETNFQGKDIMIVETGYSSHWSMGGTFDYSGTYPYSEEGQKNFTEDLIDMLNNHGSVKGLYWWWPEANEYGLDWSTNRVTDNWYNASLFDNETGKATLALSSLRTSLGDLDGIANTTVSKEESNDDRWLTIDGRQVSYPSAKGLYIHKGKVTVF
;
A
#
# COMPACT_ATOMS: atom_id res chain seq x y z
N TYR A 1 21.91 1.17 1.61
CA TYR A 1 20.67 1.84 1.96
C TYR A 1 19.71 0.86 2.61
N THR A 2 19.16 -0.15 1.88
CA THR A 2 18.16 -1.11 2.41
C THR A 2 18.60 -1.71 3.75
N LYS A 3 19.83 -2.21 3.85
CA LYS A 3 20.37 -2.79 5.09
C LYS A 3 20.35 -1.79 6.25
N SER A 4 20.81 -0.55 6.05
CA SER A 4 20.83 0.46 7.12
C SER A 4 19.42 0.78 7.63
N VAL A 5 18.45 0.95 6.72
CA VAL A 5 17.05 1.24 7.10
C VAL A 5 16.47 0.09 7.91
N LEU A 6 16.67 -1.16 7.48
CA LEU A 6 16.16 -2.32 8.21
C LEU A 6 16.81 -2.47 9.59
N GLN A 7 18.09 -2.17 9.72
CA GLN A 7 18.78 -2.17 11.02
C GLN A 7 18.21 -1.12 11.97
N GLU A 8 17.92 0.09 11.46
CA GLU A 8 17.30 1.16 12.25
C GLU A 8 15.89 0.78 12.69
N LEU A 9 15.06 0.20 11.81
CA LEU A 9 13.73 -0.28 12.15
C LEU A 9 13.77 -1.36 13.23
N LYS A 10 14.67 -2.34 13.10
CA LYS A 10 14.87 -3.39 14.11
C LYS A 10 15.30 -2.81 15.45
N ALA A 11 16.23 -1.86 15.44
CA ALA A 11 16.69 -1.19 16.66
C ALA A 11 15.58 -0.41 17.35
N ALA A 12 14.61 0.10 16.58
CA ALA A 12 13.42 0.77 17.08
C ALA A 12 12.29 -0.19 17.51
N GLY A 13 12.47 -1.52 17.39
CA GLY A 13 11.44 -2.52 17.69
C GLY A 13 10.35 -2.62 16.63
N ALA A 14 10.58 -2.10 15.43
CA ALA A 14 9.64 -2.06 14.30
C ALA A 14 10.11 -2.96 13.15
N THR A 15 10.43 -4.22 13.45
CA THR A 15 10.81 -5.20 12.43
C THR A 15 9.64 -5.44 11.48
N PRO A 16 9.80 -5.22 10.15
CA PRO A 16 8.70 -5.40 9.21
C PRO A 16 8.41 -6.86 8.91
N ASP A 17 7.13 -7.19 8.70
CA ASP A 17 6.67 -8.47 8.17
C ASP A 17 6.69 -8.50 6.63
N PHE A 18 6.54 -7.33 6.00
CA PHE A 18 6.54 -7.15 4.55
C PHE A 18 7.52 -6.04 4.16
N ILE A 19 8.31 -6.30 3.12
CA ILE A 19 9.29 -5.33 2.61
C ILE A 19 9.09 -5.19 1.10
N GLN A 20 8.65 -4.01 0.68
CA GLN A 20 8.52 -3.68 -0.72
C GLN A 20 9.81 -3.01 -1.22
N THR A 21 10.52 -3.68 -2.15
CA THR A 21 11.82 -3.23 -2.65
C THR A 21 11.68 -2.35 -3.89
N GLY A 22 10.94 -1.28 -3.77
CA GLY A 22 10.64 -0.30 -4.81
C GLY A 22 9.16 -0.13 -5.04
N ASN A 23 8.74 1.06 -5.48
CA ASN A 23 7.36 1.43 -5.75
C ASN A 23 7.13 1.51 -7.25
N GLU A 24 6.12 0.77 -7.77
CA GLU A 24 5.70 0.81 -9.19
C GLU A 24 6.87 0.72 -10.19
N ILE A 25 7.69 -0.30 -10.02
CA ILE A 25 8.98 -0.41 -10.69
C ILE A 25 8.94 -1.07 -12.08
N SER A 26 7.80 -1.11 -12.75
CA SER A 26 7.70 -1.69 -14.08
C SER A 26 8.63 -1.03 -15.11
N TYR A 27 8.87 0.26 -14.93
CA TYR A 27 9.86 1.01 -15.71
C TYR A 27 11.29 0.98 -15.13
N GLY A 28 11.53 0.20 -14.07
CA GLY A 28 12.78 0.19 -13.34
C GLY A 28 12.84 1.24 -12.24
N MET A 29 14.04 1.50 -11.72
CA MET A 29 14.27 2.45 -10.63
C MET A 29 15.59 3.21 -10.81
N LEU A 30 15.78 4.28 -10.04
CA LEU A 30 17.02 5.05 -10.02
C LEU A 30 17.53 5.41 -11.43
N TRP A 31 16.64 5.98 -12.23
CA TRP A 31 16.90 6.25 -13.65
C TRP A 31 18.02 7.25 -13.89
N GLY A 32 18.35 8.09 -12.90
CA GLY A 32 19.21 9.23 -13.00
C GLY A 32 18.50 10.46 -13.57
N GLU A 33 19.20 11.58 -13.62
CA GLU A 33 18.66 12.82 -14.16
C GLU A 33 18.47 12.74 -15.68
N SER A 34 17.40 13.35 -16.17
CA SER A 34 17.13 13.47 -17.60
C SER A 34 18.29 14.21 -18.27
N GLY A 35 18.82 13.64 -19.36
CA GLY A 35 19.92 14.23 -20.10
C GLY A 35 21.33 13.89 -19.58
N SER A 36 21.48 13.30 -18.41
CA SER A 36 22.80 12.85 -17.92
C SER A 36 23.23 11.56 -18.61
N SER A 37 24.25 11.64 -19.46
CA SER A 37 24.87 10.46 -20.10
C SER A 37 25.77 9.67 -19.15
N SER A 38 26.17 10.27 -18.02
CA SER A 38 27.13 9.69 -17.08
C SER A 38 26.47 8.70 -16.09
N LEU A 39 25.15 8.80 -15.86
CA LEU A 39 24.45 7.92 -14.95
C LEU A 39 23.99 6.65 -15.67
N LYS A 40 24.30 5.51 -15.08
CA LYS A 40 23.85 4.21 -15.55
C LYS A 40 22.39 4.04 -15.18
N LYS A 41 21.51 4.28 -16.14
CA LYS A 41 20.06 4.18 -15.95
C LYS A 41 19.62 2.72 -15.81
N CYS A 42 18.64 2.49 -14.95
CA CYS A 42 17.96 1.20 -14.79
C CYS A 42 16.54 1.25 -15.38
N TYR A 43 16.36 1.95 -16.48
CA TYR A 43 15.08 2.12 -17.17
C TYR A 43 14.81 0.92 -18.09
N THR A 44 13.74 0.18 -17.83
CA THR A 44 13.45 -1.14 -18.41
C THR A 44 13.05 -1.12 -19.88
N SER A 45 12.69 0.04 -20.44
CA SER A 45 12.41 0.17 -21.89
C SER A 45 13.62 -0.19 -22.77
N ASN A 46 14.83 -0.14 -22.23
CA ASN A 46 16.02 -0.65 -22.88
C ASN A 46 16.43 -1.98 -22.27
N SER A 47 16.41 -3.04 -23.06
CA SER A 47 16.73 -4.41 -22.63
C SER A 47 18.12 -4.52 -21.97
N ALA A 48 19.10 -3.72 -22.39
CA ALA A 48 20.43 -3.71 -21.79
C ALA A 48 20.44 -3.23 -20.33
N ASN A 49 19.39 -2.56 -19.88
CA ASN A 49 19.31 -2.05 -18.51
C ASN A 49 18.80 -3.08 -17.49
N TRP A 50 18.17 -4.16 -17.95
CA TRP A 50 17.60 -5.16 -17.06
C TRP A 50 18.64 -5.79 -16.12
N SER A 51 19.84 -6.07 -16.60
CA SER A 51 20.91 -6.61 -15.76
C SER A 51 21.26 -5.69 -14.58
N ARG A 52 21.32 -4.38 -14.79
CA ARG A 52 21.59 -3.40 -13.73
C ARG A 52 20.42 -3.27 -12.76
N PHE A 53 19.21 -3.15 -13.32
CA PHE A 53 17.98 -3.05 -12.54
C PHE A 53 17.80 -4.25 -11.61
N THR A 54 17.90 -5.46 -12.16
CA THR A 54 17.76 -6.68 -11.36
C THR A 54 18.90 -6.90 -10.38
N THR A 55 20.10 -6.37 -10.67
CA THR A 55 21.20 -6.35 -9.69
C THR A 55 20.85 -5.52 -8.46
N LEU A 56 20.19 -4.36 -8.64
CA LEU A 56 19.74 -3.53 -7.51
C LEU A 56 18.70 -4.30 -6.66
N LEU A 57 17.72 -4.92 -7.31
CA LEU A 57 16.70 -5.72 -6.62
C LEU A 57 17.29 -6.91 -5.87
N LYS A 58 18.25 -7.63 -6.48
CA LYS A 58 18.92 -8.75 -5.80
C LYS A 58 19.69 -8.27 -4.57
N LYS A 59 20.39 -7.13 -4.67
CA LYS A 59 21.12 -6.57 -3.51
C LYS A 59 20.18 -6.06 -2.41
N ALA A 60 19.02 -5.52 -2.77
CA ALA A 60 17.98 -5.19 -1.79
C ALA A 60 17.42 -6.47 -1.13
N GLY A 61 17.11 -7.50 -1.92
CA GLY A 61 16.61 -8.78 -1.42
C GLY A 61 17.60 -9.49 -0.50
N GLU A 62 18.89 -9.52 -0.85
CA GLU A 62 19.97 -10.05 0.02
C GLU A 62 19.96 -9.35 1.39
N ALA A 63 19.86 -8.01 1.40
CA ALA A 63 19.79 -7.24 2.64
C ALA A 63 18.52 -7.53 3.45
N CYS A 64 17.37 -7.71 2.77
CA CYS A 64 16.11 -8.10 3.42
C CYS A 64 16.24 -9.46 4.11
N ARG A 65 16.76 -10.46 3.41
CA ARG A 65 16.95 -11.81 3.97
C ARG A 65 17.95 -11.83 5.12
N GLU A 66 19.00 -11.00 5.05
CA GLU A 66 20.02 -10.91 6.11
C GLU A 66 19.44 -10.27 7.39
N GLU A 67 18.71 -9.15 7.24
CA GLU A 67 18.26 -8.36 8.37
C GLU A 67 16.89 -8.80 8.91
N CYS A 68 15.99 -9.25 8.05
CA CYS A 68 14.62 -9.62 8.37
C CYS A 68 14.27 -10.94 7.65
N PRO A 69 14.84 -12.09 8.08
CA PRO A 69 14.73 -13.38 7.37
C PRO A 69 13.29 -13.89 7.25
N ASP A 70 12.42 -13.53 8.18
CA ASP A 70 11.01 -13.95 8.20
C ASP A 70 10.11 -13.04 7.37
N ALA A 71 10.58 -11.83 7.01
CA ALA A 71 9.81 -10.88 6.23
C ALA A 71 9.60 -11.37 4.79
N LYS A 72 8.41 -11.07 4.24
CA LYS A 72 8.09 -11.33 2.83
C LYS A 72 8.51 -10.18 1.96
N ILE A 73 9.18 -10.47 0.86
CA ILE A 73 9.65 -9.47 -0.10
C ILE A 73 8.60 -9.29 -1.18
N ILE A 74 8.19 -8.05 -1.42
CA ILE A 74 7.21 -7.65 -2.43
C ILE A 74 7.93 -6.98 -3.60
N ILE A 75 7.63 -7.41 -4.83
CA ILE A 75 7.94 -6.69 -6.06
C ILE A 75 6.66 -6.06 -6.59
N HIS A 76 6.65 -4.75 -6.74
CA HIS A 76 5.45 -3.95 -6.97
C HIS A 76 5.42 -3.32 -8.37
N THR A 77 4.28 -3.48 -9.06
CA THR A 77 4.03 -2.88 -10.38
C THR A 77 2.62 -2.29 -10.49
N GLU A 78 2.45 -1.35 -11.44
CA GLU A 78 1.20 -0.68 -11.78
C GLU A 78 0.60 -1.23 -13.10
N ARG A 79 0.85 -2.49 -13.44
CA ARG A 79 0.50 -3.04 -14.77
C ARG A 79 -0.78 -3.89 -14.78
N ALA A 80 -1.68 -3.69 -13.84
CA ALA A 80 -2.93 -4.45 -13.76
C ALA A 80 -3.78 -4.42 -15.04
N ALA A 81 -3.77 -3.29 -15.78
CA ALA A 81 -4.49 -3.17 -17.05
C ALA A 81 -3.75 -3.77 -18.27
N GLN A 82 -2.52 -4.22 -18.11
CA GLN A 82 -1.64 -4.63 -19.22
C GLN A 82 -1.05 -6.02 -18.96
N THR A 83 -1.90 -7.03 -18.94
CA THR A 83 -1.53 -8.40 -18.52
C THR A 83 -0.32 -9.00 -19.26
N SER A 84 -0.14 -8.69 -20.55
CA SER A 84 1.05 -9.16 -21.31
C SER A 84 2.35 -8.47 -20.83
N VAL A 85 2.28 -7.17 -20.53
CA VAL A 85 3.41 -6.40 -19.98
C VAL A 85 3.71 -6.85 -18.56
N LEU A 86 2.66 -7.03 -17.76
CA LEU A 86 2.73 -7.55 -16.39
C LEU A 86 3.44 -8.91 -16.36
N LYS A 87 2.97 -9.85 -17.19
CA LYS A 87 3.60 -11.17 -17.30
C LYS A 87 5.06 -11.08 -17.72
N ALA A 88 5.36 -10.32 -18.77
CA ALA A 88 6.73 -10.16 -19.26
C ALA A 88 7.67 -9.54 -18.21
N PHE A 89 7.18 -8.64 -17.37
CA PHE A 89 7.95 -8.08 -16.28
C PHE A 89 8.37 -9.18 -15.28
N TYR A 90 7.45 -10.01 -14.83
CA TYR A 90 7.77 -11.07 -13.87
C TYR A 90 8.51 -12.25 -14.49
N ASP A 91 8.33 -12.53 -15.80
CA ASP A 91 9.20 -13.46 -16.55
C ASP A 91 10.66 -12.98 -16.53
N ASN A 92 10.89 -11.67 -16.66
CA ASN A 92 12.24 -11.10 -16.54
C ASN A 92 12.78 -11.22 -15.11
N MET A 93 11.96 -11.00 -14.07
CA MET A 93 12.40 -11.24 -12.68
C MET A 93 12.92 -12.67 -12.51
N ALA A 94 12.19 -13.67 -13.01
CA ALA A 94 12.59 -15.07 -12.97
C ALA A 94 13.88 -15.32 -13.79
N SER A 95 13.96 -14.80 -15.02
CA SER A 95 15.10 -15.00 -15.93
C SER A 95 16.40 -14.44 -15.38
N TYR A 96 16.33 -13.33 -14.63
CA TYR A 96 17.49 -12.71 -13.98
C TYR A 96 17.74 -13.20 -12.56
N GLY A 97 16.94 -14.15 -12.05
CA GLY A 97 17.09 -14.74 -10.73
C GLY A 97 16.85 -13.73 -9.60
N VAL A 98 15.83 -12.89 -9.73
CA VAL A 98 15.36 -12.03 -8.64
C VAL A 98 14.45 -12.84 -7.72
N GLU A 99 14.82 -12.96 -6.46
CA GLU A 99 14.04 -13.66 -5.45
C GLU A 99 13.07 -12.70 -4.75
N TYR A 100 11.81 -13.11 -4.66
CA TYR A 100 10.74 -12.40 -3.96
C TYR A 100 9.63 -13.40 -3.58
N ASP A 101 8.74 -13.01 -2.69
CA ASP A 101 7.66 -13.85 -2.19
C ASP A 101 6.32 -13.45 -2.78
N ILE A 102 6.09 -12.15 -2.96
CA ILE A 102 4.79 -11.56 -3.26
C ILE A 102 4.86 -10.68 -4.50
N ILE A 103 3.86 -10.83 -5.35
CA ILE A 103 3.57 -9.93 -6.47
C ILE A 103 2.67 -8.81 -5.96
N GLY A 104 3.18 -7.58 -5.91
CA GLY A 104 2.42 -6.39 -5.54
C GLY A 104 1.83 -5.69 -6.76
N LEU A 105 0.56 -5.31 -6.68
CA LEU A 105 -0.13 -4.56 -7.73
C LEU A 105 -0.71 -3.26 -7.19
N SER A 106 -0.54 -2.14 -7.92
CA SER A 106 -1.46 -1.01 -7.84
C SER A 106 -2.69 -1.30 -8.67
N TYR A 107 -3.86 -1.04 -8.11
CA TYR A 107 -5.11 -1.07 -8.84
C TYR A 107 -5.96 0.17 -8.51
N TYR A 108 -6.08 1.04 -9.47
CA TYR A 108 -6.97 2.19 -9.45
C TYR A 108 -7.86 2.16 -10.69
N PRO A 109 -9.19 2.03 -10.56
CA PRO A 109 -10.07 1.94 -11.73
C PRO A 109 -9.83 3.02 -12.77
N TYR A 110 -9.57 4.26 -12.36
CA TYR A 110 -9.32 5.41 -13.23
C TYR A 110 -8.22 5.18 -14.27
N TYR A 111 -7.23 4.33 -13.93
CA TYR A 111 -6.07 4.04 -14.77
C TYR A 111 -6.05 2.61 -15.29
N HIS A 112 -6.69 1.69 -14.58
CA HIS A 112 -6.54 0.26 -14.82
C HIS A 112 -7.82 -0.43 -15.31
N GLY A 113 -8.95 0.30 -15.42
CA GLY A 113 -10.21 -0.27 -15.88
C GLY A 113 -11.03 -0.92 -14.76
N ASP A 114 -12.00 -1.73 -15.13
CA ASP A 114 -12.96 -2.36 -14.23
C ASP A 114 -12.36 -3.52 -13.39
N LEU A 115 -13.17 -4.08 -12.50
CA LEU A 115 -12.78 -5.22 -11.66
C LEU A 115 -12.46 -6.47 -12.50
N ASN A 116 -13.13 -6.68 -13.64
CA ASN A 116 -12.83 -7.81 -14.54
C ASN A 116 -11.41 -7.69 -15.14
N THR A 117 -10.95 -6.47 -15.36
CA THR A 117 -9.57 -6.22 -15.81
C THR A 117 -8.57 -6.64 -14.74
N LEU A 118 -8.81 -6.28 -13.48
CA LEU A 118 -7.97 -6.72 -12.36
C LEU A 118 -8.02 -8.25 -12.18
N GLU A 119 -9.20 -8.84 -12.23
CA GLU A 119 -9.38 -10.30 -12.12
C GLU A 119 -8.61 -11.04 -13.23
N THR A 120 -8.63 -10.50 -14.45
CA THR A 120 -7.85 -11.05 -15.58
C THR A 120 -6.34 -10.99 -15.30
N ALA A 121 -5.87 -9.91 -14.67
CA ALA A 121 -4.47 -9.80 -14.27
C ALA A 121 -4.11 -10.84 -13.19
N ILE A 122 -4.94 -10.99 -12.16
CA ILE A 122 -4.75 -11.98 -11.08
C ILE A 122 -4.73 -13.41 -11.66
N ASN A 123 -5.71 -13.78 -12.49
CA ASN A 123 -5.76 -15.08 -13.16
C ASN A 123 -4.50 -15.36 -14.00
N THR A 124 -3.98 -14.32 -14.68
CA THR A 124 -2.74 -14.42 -15.45
C THR A 124 -1.55 -14.70 -14.54
N LEU A 125 -1.48 -14.04 -13.40
CA LEU A 125 -0.41 -14.24 -12.41
C LEU A 125 -0.49 -15.63 -11.77
N GLU A 126 -1.66 -16.06 -11.33
CA GLU A 126 -1.89 -17.38 -10.73
C GLU A 126 -1.50 -18.52 -11.68
N THR A 127 -1.82 -18.35 -12.97
CA THR A 127 -1.49 -19.35 -14.00
C THR A 127 0.01 -19.45 -14.26
N ASN A 128 0.73 -18.32 -14.28
CA ASN A 128 2.10 -18.28 -14.77
C ASN A 128 3.16 -18.22 -13.64
N PHE A 129 2.78 -17.82 -12.43
CA PHE A 129 3.71 -17.64 -11.30
C PHE A 129 3.24 -18.41 -10.06
N GLN A 130 2.99 -19.69 -10.23
CA GLN A 130 2.53 -20.58 -9.16
C GLN A 130 3.48 -20.54 -7.95
N GLY A 131 2.90 -20.52 -6.76
CA GLY A 131 3.65 -20.43 -5.51
C GLY A 131 4.07 -19.02 -5.11
N LYS A 132 3.67 -17.99 -5.86
CA LYS A 132 3.74 -16.59 -5.45
C LYS A 132 2.41 -16.15 -4.87
N ASP A 133 2.48 -15.45 -3.74
CA ASP A 133 1.32 -14.73 -3.23
C ASP A 133 1.13 -13.42 -4.02
N ILE A 134 -0.09 -12.87 -4.01
CA ILE A 134 -0.44 -11.60 -4.64
C ILE A 134 -0.97 -10.66 -3.57
N MET A 135 -0.62 -9.39 -3.66
CA MET A 135 -1.21 -8.32 -2.84
C MET A 135 -1.60 -7.14 -3.71
N ILE A 136 -2.76 -6.57 -3.45
CA ILE A 136 -3.10 -5.25 -3.94
C ILE A 136 -2.51 -4.26 -2.94
N VAL A 137 -1.32 -3.77 -3.26
CA VAL A 137 -0.52 -2.91 -2.37
C VAL A 137 -0.90 -1.43 -2.46
N GLU A 138 -1.68 -1.08 -3.48
CA GLU A 138 -2.30 0.24 -3.61
C GLU A 138 -3.66 0.12 -4.28
N THR A 139 -4.67 0.73 -3.71
CA THR A 139 -5.98 0.96 -4.33
C THR A 139 -6.65 2.20 -3.75
N GLY A 140 -7.70 2.66 -4.40
CA GLY A 140 -8.53 3.75 -3.92
C GLY A 140 -9.70 4.01 -4.88
N TYR A 141 -10.77 4.58 -4.35
CA TYR A 141 -11.94 4.99 -5.13
C TYR A 141 -12.53 6.29 -4.58
N SER A 142 -13.05 7.11 -5.47
CA SER A 142 -13.58 8.43 -5.15
C SER A 142 -14.92 8.37 -4.44
N SER A 143 -15.12 9.24 -3.45
CA SER A 143 -16.37 9.38 -2.72
C SER A 143 -17.21 10.61 -3.14
N HIS A 144 -16.67 11.57 -3.91
CA HIS A 144 -17.37 12.80 -4.25
C HIS A 144 -17.24 13.25 -5.72
N TRP A 145 -16.04 13.16 -6.33
CA TRP A 145 -15.79 13.62 -7.71
C TRP A 145 -14.78 12.73 -8.44
N SER A 146 -14.76 12.84 -9.76
CA SER A 146 -13.82 12.09 -10.59
C SER A 146 -12.37 12.45 -10.29
N MET A 147 -11.53 11.42 -10.13
CA MET A 147 -10.07 11.58 -10.06
C MET A 147 -9.44 11.94 -11.42
N GLY A 148 -10.22 11.89 -12.50
CA GLY A 148 -9.67 11.87 -13.85
C GLY A 148 -9.10 10.49 -14.19
N GLY A 149 -8.35 10.42 -15.30
CA GLY A 149 -7.79 9.15 -15.78
C GLY A 149 -8.37 8.72 -17.12
N THR A 150 -8.20 7.47 -17.48
CA THR A 150 -8.58 6.92 -18.80
C THR A 150 -9.85 6.10 -18.78
N PHE A 151 -10.37 5.78 -17.59
CA PHE A 151 -11.57 4.96 -17.41
C PHE A 151 -12.51 5.60 -16.38
N ASP A 152 -13.77 5.75 -16.76
CA ASP A 152 -14.83 6.23 -15.88
C ASP A 152 -15.70 5.06 -15.41
N TYR A 153 -15.65 4.78 -14.12
CA TYR A 153 -16.42 3.70 -13.51
C TYR A 153 -17.67 4.19 -12.77
N SER A 154 -17.98 5.50 -12.87
CA SER A 154 -19.09 6.12 -12.15
C SER A 154 -20.47 5.61 -12.59
N GLY A 155 -20.57 5.01 -13.76
CA GLY A 155 -21.78 4.35 -14.22
C GLY A 155 -22.15 3.09 -13.41
N THR A 156 -21.16 2.45 -12.80
CA THR A 156 -21.34 1.29 -11.91
C THR A 156 -21.29 1.71 -10.44
N TYR A 157 -20.30 2.51 -10.07
CA TYR A 157 -20.12 3.02 -8.72
C TYR A 157 -20.10 4.55 -8.76
N PRO A 158 -21.24 5.21 -8.54
CA PRO A 158 -21.33 6.68 -8.52
C PRO A 158 -20.33 7.29 -7.53
N TYR A 159 -19.76 8.45 -7.87
CA TYR A 159 -18.89 9.19 -6.97
C TYR A 159 -19.65 9.71 -5.76
N SER A 160 -19.79 8.87 -4.76
CA SER A 160 -20.47 9.08 -3.49
C SER A 160 -19.90 8.15 -2.45
N GLU A 161 -20.13 8.39 -1.16
CA GLU A 161 -19.72 7.47 -0.10
C GLU A 161 -20.27 6.06 -0.31
N GLU A 162 -21.53 5.94 -0.76
CA GLU A 162 -22.15 4.66 -1.07
C GLU A 162 -21.49 3.98 -2.27
N GLY A 163 -21.15 4.73 -3.31
CA GLY A 163 -20.43 4.19 -4.48
C GLY A 163 -19.01 3.76 -4.13
N GLN A 164 -18.29 4.51 -3.29
CA GLN A 164 -16.98 4.10 -2.77
C GLN A 164 -17.10 2.81 -1.95
N LYS A 165 -18.13 2.72 -1.10
CA LYS A 165 -18.41 1.51 -0.31
C LYS A 165 -18.69 0.31 -1.22
N ASN A 166 -19.60 0.44 -2.17
CA ASN A 166 -20.00 -0.67 -3.05
C ASN A 166 -18.81 -1.16 -3.90
N PHE A 167 -18.00 -0.23 -4.44
CA PHE A 167 -16.74 -0.60 -5.09
C PHE A 167 -15.81 -1.39 -4.16
N THR A 168 -15.70 -0.96 -2.91
CA THR A 168 -14.82 -1.61 -1.93
C THR A 168 -15.30 -3.02 -1.61
N GLU A 169 -16.61 -3.21 -1.42
CA GLU A 169 -17.22 -4.51 -1.16
C GLU A 169 -17.03 -5.46 -2.34
N ASP A 170 -17.38 -5.02 -3.56
CA ASP A 170 -17.24 -5.86 -4.75
C ASP A 170 -15.77 -6.19 -5.06
N LEU A 171 -14.84 -5.25 -4.81
CA LEU A 171 -13.39 -5.52 -4.89
C LEU A 171 -12.99 -6.62 -3.93
N ILE A 172 -13.38 -6.52 -2.67
CA ILE A 172 -13.03 -7.50 -1.63
C ILE A 172 -13.64 -8.87 -1.97
N ASP A 173 -14.90 -8.90 -2.38
CA ASP A 173 -15.59 -10.13 -2.73
C ASP A 173 -14.91 -10.82 -3.93
N MET A 174 -14.50 -10.07 -4.93
CA MET A 174 -13.73 -10.60 -6.05
C MET A 174 -12.37 -11.14 -5.58
N LEU A 175 -11.62 -10.38 -4.77
CA LEU A 175 -10.30 -10.79 -4.28
C LEU A 175 -10.38 -12.06 -3.40
N ASN A 176 -11.43 -12.23 -2.62
CA ASN A 176 -11.64 -13.41 -1.77
C ASN A 176 -11.85 -14.72 -2.57
N ASN A 177 -12.18 -14.64 -3.86
CA ASN A 177 -12.26 -15.81 -4.73
C ASN A 177 -10.89 -16.32 -5.18
N HIS A 178 -9.81 -15.59 -4.89
CA HIS A 178 -8.44 -15.92 -5.28
C HIS A 178 -7.58 -16.30 -4.08
N GLY A 179 -7.34 -17.60 -3.91
CA GLY A 179 -6.57 -18.12 -2.77
C GLY A 179 -5.12 -17.64 -2.70
N SER A 180 -4.56 -17.12 -3.79
CA SER A 180 -3.22 -16.52 -3.83
C SER A 180 -3.19 -15.08 -3.33
N VAL A 181 -4.32 -14.38 -3.31
CA VAL A 181 -4.40 -12.99 -2.82
C VAL A 181 -4.37 -12.98 -1.30
N LYS A 182 -3.43 -12.23 -0.71
CA LYS A 182 -3.16 -12.22 0.73
C LYS A 182 -3.33 -10.86 1.38
N GLY A 183 -3.60 -9.81 0.62
CA GLY A 183 -3.74 -8.48 1.22
C GLY A 183 -4.25 -7.43 0.26
N LEU A 184 -4.84 -6.42 0.86
CA LEU A 184 -5.37 -5.22 0.21
C LEU A 184 -4.96 -4.01 1.05
N TYR A 185 -4.30 -3.04 0.43
CA TYR A 185 -3.91 -1.78 1.04
C TYR A 185 -4.58 -0.62 0.33
N TRP A 186 -5.28 0.19 1.11
CA TRP A 186 -5.85 1.43 0.62
C TRP A 186 -4.77 2.50 0.59
N TRP A 187 -4.62 3.17 -0.56
CA TRP A 187 -3.66 4.25 -0.69
C TRP A 187 -4.14 5.50 0.03
N TRP A 188 -3.31 6.00 0.91
CA TRP A 188 -3.53 7.23 1.65
C TRP A 188 -4.91 7.32 2.34
N PRO A 189 -5.27 6.35 3.17
CA PRO A 189 -6.61 6.25 3.76
C PRO A 189 -6.97 7.46 4.62
N GLU A 190 -5.97 8.14 5.20
CA GLU A 190 -6.09 9.32 6.05
C GLU A 190 -6.03 10.66 5.29
N ALA A 191 -5.91 10.65 3.96
CA ALA A 191 -5.80 11.86 3.16
C ALA A 191 -7.06 12.71 3.24
N ASN A 192 -7.11 13.66 4.18
CA ASN A 192 -8.19 14.63 4.31
C ASN A 192 -7.64 15.96 4.79
N GLU A 193 -8.41 17.01 4.62
CA GLU A 193 -8.05 18.37 5.03
C GLU A 193 -8.85 18.89 6.23
N TYR A 194 -9.65 18.03 6.85
CA TYR A 194 -10.43 18.44 8.02
C TYR A 194 -9.53 18.99 9.12
N GLY A 195 -9.78 20.24 9.49
CA GLY A 195 -9.02 20.94 10.52
C GLY A 195 -7.59 21.33 10.14
N LEU A 196 -7.17 21.15 8.88
CA LEU A 196 -5.86 21.55 8.39
C LEU A 196 -5.87 22.98 7.83
N ASP A 197 -4.69 23.60 7.84
CA ASP A 197 -4.46 24.87 7.14
C ASP A 197 -4.16 24.59 5.67
N TRP A 198 -5.11 24.89 4.80
CA TRP A 198 -5.02 24.74 3.37
C TRP A 198 -3.83 25.46 2.72
N SER A 199 -3.30 26.47 3.36
CA SER A 199 -2.14 27.21 2.84
C SER A 199 -0.82 26.48 3.01
N THR A 200 -0.75 25.49 3.91
CA THR A 200 0.51 24.85 4.32
C THR A 200 0.57 23.34 4.12
N ASN A 201 -0.57 22.66 4.13
CA ASN A 201 -0.64 21.20 4.05
C ASN A 201 -1.66 20.79 2.99
N ARG A 202 -1.19 20.51 1.78
CA ARG A 202 -2.04 20.03 0.70
C ARG A 202 -1.57 18.69 0.18
N VAL A 203 -2.42 17.72 0.31
CA VAL A 203 -2.50 16.59 -0.61
C VAL A 203 -3.05 17.13 -1.94
N THR A 204 -2.77 16.51 -3.07
CA THR A 204 -3.37 16.93 -4.34
C THR A 204 -4.89 16.79 -4.26
N ASP A 205 -5.63 17.77 -4.79
CA ASP A 205 -7.10 17.88 -4.72
C ASP A 205 -7.83 16.57 -5.08
N ASN A 206 -7.27 15.77 -5.97
CA ASN A 206 -7.85 14.52 -6.39
C ASN A 206 -7.86 13.46 -5.27
N TRP A 207 -6.76 13.30 -4.55
CA TRP A 207 -6.61 12.22 -3.57
C TRP A 207 -7.43 12.40 -2.30
N TYR A 208 -7.80 13.62 -1.95
CA TYR A 208 -8.67 13.88 -0.79
C TYR A 208 -9.99 13.13 -0.86
N ASN A 209 -10.52 13.01 -2.07
CA ASN A 209 -11.80 12.36 -2.27
C ASN A 209 -11.70 10.83 -2.43
N ALA A 210 -10.50 10.29 -2.46
CA ALA A 210 -10.23 8.86 -2.45
C ALA A 210 -9.86 8.33 -1.05
N SER A 211 -9.80 9.18 -0.04
CA SER A 211 -9.53 8.77 1.35
C SER A 211 -10.70 8.00 1.97
N LEU A 212 -10.44 7.44 3.16
CA LEU A 212 -11.45 6.76 3.98
C LEU A 212 -12.01 7.67 5.10
N PHE A 213 -11.70 8.97 5.02
CA PHE A 213 -12.23 10.00 5.91
C PHE A 213 -12.74 11.17 5.10
N ASP A 214 -13.94 11.61 5.43
CA ASP A 214 -14.61 12.73 4.77
C ASP A 214 -13.93 14.07 5.08
N ASN A 215 -13.66 14.86 4.04
CA ASN A 215 -12.91 16.11 4.16
C ASN A 215 -13.65 17.23 4.91
N GLU A 216 -14.97 17.22 4.91
CA GLU A 216 -15.76 18.27 5.54
C GLU A 216 -16.01 17.98 7.03
N THR A 217 -16.18 16.71 7.35
CA THR A 217 -16.58 16.27 8.69
C THR A 217 -15.47 15.59 9.48
N GLY A 218 -14.41 15.12 8.80
CA GLY A 218 -13.34 14.31 9.39
C GLY A 218 -13.80 12.92 9.83
N LYS A 219 -15.03 12.51 9.50
CA LYS A 219 -15.58 11.20 9.88
C LYS A 219 -15.16 10.13 8.89
N ALA A 220 -15.08 8.90 9.37
CA ALA A 220 -14.88 7.74 8.52
C ALA A 220 -15.98 7.62 7.47
N THR A 221 -15.61 7.33 6.22
CA THR A 221 -16.54 7.00 5.15
C THR A 221 -17.12 5.60 5.33
N LEU A 222 -18.19 5.28 4.62
CA LEU A 222 -18.80 3.95 4.68
C LEU A 222 -17.85 2.84 4.24
N ALA A 223 -16.94 3.12 3.30
CA ALA A 223 -15.95 2.16 2.81
C ALA A 223 -14.98 1.67 3.90
N LEU A 224 -14.63 2.52 4.89
CA LEU A 224 -13.80 2.08 6.02
C LEU A 224 -14.51 1.01 6.84
N SER A 225 -15.83 1.12 7.01
CA SER A 225 -16.62 0.11 7.71
C SER A 225 -16.65 -1.22 6.94
N SER A 226 -16.76 -1.17 5.61
CA SER A 226 -16.72 -2.36 4.75
C SER A 226 -15.36 -3.06 4.82
N LEU A 227 -14.26 -2.33 4.73
CA LEU A 227 -12.91 -2.86 4.92
C LEU A 227 -12.77 -3.56 6.29
N ARG A 228 -13.23 -2.92 7.36
CA ARG A 228 -13.19 -3.49 8.71
C ARG A 228 -14.02 -4.77 8.83
N THR A 229 -15.22 -4.78 8.27
CA THR A 229 -16.13 -5.94 8.36
C THR A 229 -15.62 -7.12 7.52
N SER A 230 -15.04 -6.82 6.36
CA SER A 230 -14.51 -7.84 5.43
C SER A 230 -13.24 -8.51 5.95
N LEU A 231 -12.50 -7.86 6.83
CA LEU A 231 -11.39 -8.49 7.56
C LEU A 231 -11.88 -9.58 8.51
N GLY A 232 -13.19 -9.61 8.81
CA GLY A 232 -13.89 -10.71 9.45
C GLY A 232 -13.12 -11.37 10.60
N ASP A 233 -13.33 -12.66 10.78
CA ASP A 233 -12.60 -13.49 11.74
C ASP A 233 -11.14 -13.80 11.32
N LEU A 234 -10.60 -13.14 10.28
CA LEU A 234 -9.17 -13.17 9.95
C LEU A 234 -8.32 -12.31 10.90
N ASP A 235 -8.97 -11.74 11.89
CA ASP A 235 -8.35 -10.87 12.84
C ASP A 235 -7.51 -11.61 13.87
N GLY A 236 -6.27 -11.81 13.52
CA GLY A 236 -5.25 -11.91 14.56
C GLY A 236 -5.23 -10.66 15.47
N ILE A 237 -6.05 -9.65 15.19
CA ILE A 237 -6.23 -8.41 15.97
C ILE A 237 -7.52 -8.45 16.81
N ALA A 238 -8.58 -9.18 16.42
CA ALA A 238 -9.83 -9.24 17.20
C ALA A 238 -9.69 -10.06 18.49
N ASN A 239 -8.68 -10.89 18.62
CA ASN A 239 -8.38 -11.66 19.82
C ASN A 239 -7.16 -11.19 20.60
N THR A 240 -6.57 -10.06 20.33
CA THR A 240 -6.02 -9.29 21.42
C THR A 240 -7.22 -8.81 22.26
N THR A 241 -7.80 -9.70 23.05
CA THR A 241 -8.21 -9.29 24.36
C THR A 241 -6.96 -8.59 24.91
N VAL A 242 -6.92 -7.27 24.71
CA VAL A 242 -6.26 -6.44 25.71
C VAL A 242 -6.93 -6.92 26.98
N SER A 243 -6.25 -7.81 27.68
CA SER A 243 -6.58 -8.07 29.08
C SER A 243 -6.74 -6.67 29.63
N LYS A 244 -7.90 -6.36 30.17
CA LYS A 244 -8.12 -5.16 30.94
C LYS A 244 -7.31 -5.27 32.24
N GLU A 245 -6.04 -5.45 32.13
CA GLU A 245 -5.10 -4.90 33.08
C GLU A 245 -5.14 -3.42 32.75
N GLU A 246 -5.88 -2.70 33.57
CA GLU A 246 -5.74 -1.25 33.64
C GLU A 246 -4.24 -1.01 33.77
N SER A 247 -3.60 -0.60 32.68
CA SER A 247 -2.18 -0.33 32.74
C SER A 247 -2.06 0.82 33.72
N ASN A 248 -1.46 0.56 34.88
CA ASN A 248 -1.08 1.57 35.85
C ASN A 248 0.03 2.48 35.30
N ASP A 249 0.23 2.46 33.99
CA ASP A 249 1.19 3.28 33.29
C ASP A 249 0.67 4.71 33.16
N ASP A 250 1.10 5.55 34.05
CA ASP A 250 0.70 6.95 34.16
C ASP A 250 1.44 7.87 33.15
N ARG A 251 2.20 7.26 32.22
CA ARG A 251 2.92 8.00 31.18
C ARG A 251 1.96 8.55 30.12
N TRP A 252 2.25 9.73 29.65
CA TRP A 252 1.64 10.31 28.48
C TRP A 252 2.51 10.03 27.27
N LEU A 253 1.91 9.51 26.23
CA LEU A 253 2.57 9.26 24.94
C LEU A 253 1.85 10.02 23.84
N THR A 254 2.59 10.55 22.89
CA THR A 254 2.04 11.01 21.61
C THR A 254 1.61 9.80 20.79
N ILE A 255 0.78 9.99 19.77
CA ILE A 255 0.32 8.86 18.90
C ILE A 255 1.46 8.20 18.11
N ASP A 256 2.59 8.88 17.97
CA ASP A 256 3.83 8.33 17.40
C ASP A 256 4.74 7.66 18.47
N GLY A 257 4.21 7.45 19.70
CA GLY A 257 4.86 6.69 20.75
C GLY A 257 5.90 7.44 21.58
N ARG A 258 6.11 8.75 21.34
CA ARG A 258 7.03 9.56 22.15
C ARG A 258 6.45 9.87 23.52
N GLN A 259 7.23 9.64 24.57
CA GLN A 259 6.84 10.01 25.92
C GLN A 259 6.92 11.54 26.12
N VAL A 260 5.86 12.11 26.69
CA VAL A 260 5.81 13.50 27.14
C VAL A 260 5.49 13.53 28.62
N SER A 261 5.95 14.55 29.34
CA SER A 261 5.66 14.68 30.74
C SER A 261 4.18 15.02 31.01
N TYR A 262 3.59 15.82 30.12
CA TYR A 262 2.17 16.19 30.09
C TYR A 262 1.85 16.81 28.73
N PRO A 263 0.62 16.63 28.17
CA PRO A 263 0.23 17.29 26.94
C PRO A 263 0.35 18.82 27.06
N SER A 264 1.08 19.43 26.13
CA SER A 264 1.29 20.90 26.11
C SER A 264 0.60 21.58 24.92
N ALA A 265 0.01 20.81 24.01
CA ALA A 265 -0.71 21.29 22.84
C ALA A 265 -1.98 20.46 22.62
N LYS A 266 -2.96 21.01 21.89
CA LYS A 266 -4.14 20.24 21.47
C LYS A 266 -3.70 19.10 20.57
N GLY A 267 -4.21 17.91 20.83
CA GLY A 267 -3.87 16.73 20.03
C GLY A 267 -4.39 15.44 20.65
N LEU A 268 -4.04 14.33 20.00
CA LEU A 268 -4.32 12.99 20.49
C LEU A 268 -3.10 12.46 21.23
N TYR A 269 -3.34 11.93 22.43
CA TYR A 269 -2.32 11.33 23.29
C TYR A 269 -2.80 9.98 23.79
N ILE A 270 -1.87 9.13 24.17
CA ILE A 270 -2.17 7.86 24.83
C ILE A 270 -1.83 8.02 26.31
N HIS A 271 -2.79 7.80 27.18
CA HIS A 271 -2.62 7.80 28.63
C HIS A 271 -3.38 6.65 29.25
N LYS A 272 -2.71 5.86 30.09
CA LYS A 272 -3.30 4.65 30.70
C LYS A 272 -3.89 3.69 29.69
N GLY A 273 -3.22 3.55 28.53
CA GLY A 273 -3.68 2.68 27.44
C GLY A 273 -4.91 3.18 26.69
N LYS A 274 -5.34 4.43 26.90
CA LYS A 274 -6.51 5.04 26.22
C LYS A 274 -6.07 6.24 25.39
N VAL A 275 -6.65 6.38 24.20
CA VAL A 275 -6.49 7.61 23.40
C VAL A 275 -7.32 8.72 24.07
N THR A 276 -6.67 9.82 24.34
CA THR A 276 -7.27 10.99 25.01
C THR A 276 -7.05 12.21 24.12
N VAL A 277 -8.09 13.00 23.92
CA VAL A 277 -8.02 14.30 23.25
C VAL A 277 -7.64 15.34 24.30
N PHE A 278 -6.62 16.17 23.99
CA PHE A 278 -6.17 17.23 24.88
C PHE A 278 -6.29 18.60 24.21
#